data_d331f8d3a57e9083482a59e42182d1ba
#
_entry.id   d331f8d3a57e9083482a59e42182d1ba
#
_cell.length_a   1.000
_cell.length_b   1.000
_cell.length_c   1.000
_cell.angle_alpha   90.00
_cell.angle_beta   90.00
_cell.angle_gamma   90.00
#
_symmetry.space_group_name_H-M   'P 1'
#
loop_
_entity.id
_entity.type
_entity.pdbx_description
1 polymer ?
#
loop_
_entity_poly.entity_id
_entity_poly.type
_entity_poly.pdbx_seq_one_letter_code
_entity_poly.pdbx_strand_id
1 'polypeptide(L)'
;TAGAVSLVLQTIFYPLSLANKPSSITIIGGTHVTHSPCVDYLRQQWLHFLKEIGFDAEIQTLKAGFYPRGGGEILIKITPKSPQHPLQIESRGNLIQIKGISSVSNLDITIAQRQQLQAKKRLLEHNIPHEISLEEIPSFGKGTMLLLLGKFEYSQCCYFSLGAIGKRAETVADEACN
;
A
#
# COMPACT_ATOMS: atom_id res chain seq x y z
N THR A 1 -2.90 -9.65 -17.30
CA THR A 1 -3.71 -8.41 -17.37
C THR A 1 -3.20 -7.39 -16.35
N ALA A 2 -3.59 -6.12 -16.52
CA ALA A 2 -3.32 -5.04 -15.55
C ALA A 2 -4.59 -4.67 -14.75
N GLY A 3 -5.61 -5.53 -14.72
CA GLY A 3 -6.80 -5.36 -13.89
C GLY A 3 -6.42 -5.33 -12.40
N ALA A 4 -7.06 -4.45 -11.62
CA ALA A 4 -6.69 -4.19 -10.23
C ALA A 4 -6.97 -5.40 -9.32
N VAL A 5 -5.91 -6.04 -8.83
CA VAL A 5 -6.02 -7.17 -7.88
C VAL A 5 -6.62 -6.73 -6.54
N SER A 6 -6.40 -5.47 -6.16
CA SER A 6 -6.92 -4.88 -4.93
C SER A 6 -8.44 -4.84 -4.90
N LEU A 7 -9.09 -4.46 -6.01
CA LEU A 7 -10.56 -4.44 -6.11
C LEU A 7 -11.15 -5.86 -6.09
N VAL A 8 -10.48 -6.81 -6.75
CA VAL A 8 -10.87 -8.23 -6.68
C VAL A 8 -10.78 -8.72 -5.23
N LEU A 9 -9.66 -8.47 -4.55
CA LEU A 9 -9.49 -8.86 -3.15
C LEU A 9 -10.59 -8.27 -2.26
N GLN A 10 -10.86 -6.98 -2.37
CA GLN A 10 -11.90 -6.32 -1.55
C GLN A 10 -13.28 -6.95 -1.79
N THR A 11 -13.58 -7.38 -3.02
CA THR A 11 -14.86 -8.03 -3.36
C THR A 11 -14.99 -9.41 -2.72
N ILE A 12 -13.93 -10.23 -2.74
CA ILE A 12 -13.99 -11.61 -2.25
C ILE A 12 -13.67 -11.75 -0.75
N PHE A 13 -13.06 -10.74 -0.15
CA PHE A 13 -12.58 -10.79 1.22
C PHE A 13 -13.70 -11.07 2.23
N TYR A 14 -14.77 -10.29 2.18
CA TYR A 14 -15.85 -10.40 3.16
C TYR A 14 -16.55 -11.77 3.14
N PRO A 15 -17.03 -12.31 1.98
CA PRO A 15 -17.63 -13.63 1.96
C PRO A 15 -16.68 -14.74 2.39
N LEU A 16 -15.38 -14.62 2.09
CA LEU A 16 -14.39 -15.62 2.51
C LEU A 16 -14.05 -15.51 4.01
N SER A 17 -14.11 -14.32 4.58
CA SER A 17 -13.93 -14.12 6.02
C SER A 17 -15.07 -14.74 6.85
N LEU A 18 -16.24 -14.95 6.25
CA LEU A 18 -17.40 -15.59 6.88
C LEU A 18 -17.56 -17.07 6.49
N ALA A 19 -16.63 -17.63 5.72
CA ALA A 19 -16.66 -19.03 5.31
C ALA A 19 -16.37 -19.97 6.50
N ASN A 20 -16.60 -21.27 6.29
CA ASN A 20 -16.39 -22.27 7.36
C ASN A 20 -14.94 -22.77 7.48
N LYS A 21 -14.07 -22.41 6.52
CA LYS A 21 -12.68 -22.88 6.46
C LYS A 21 -11.74 -21.77 6.00
N PRO A 22 -10.46 -21.78 6.44
CA PRO A 22 -9.45 -20.88 5.92
C PRO A 22 -9.30 -20.96 4.40
N SER A 23 -9.00 -19.82 3.80
CA SER A 23 -8.76 -19.70 2.35
C SER A 23 -7.35 -19.22 2.08
N SER A 24 -6.71 -19.79 1.06
CA SER A 24 -5.44 -19.31 0.51
C SER A 24 -5.64 -19.05 -0.98
N ILE A 25 -5.40 -17.81 -1.40
CA ILE A 25 -5.78 -17.34 -2.74
C ILE A 25 -4.60 -16.61 -3.36
N THR A 26 -4.32 -16.93 -4.61
CA THR A 26 -3.39 -16.16 -5.43
C THR A 26 -4.19 -15.34 -6.43
N ILE A 27 -3.94 -14.02 -6.49
CA ILE A 27 -4.55 -13.13 -7.48
C ILE A 27 -3.44 -12.55 -8.35
N ILE A 28 -3.62 -12.63 -9.66
CA ILE A 28 -2.64 -12.16 -10.66
C ILE A 28 -3.24 -11.02 -11.48
N GLY A 29 -2.55 -9.86 -11.50
CA GLY A 29 -3.02 -8.67 -12.23
C GLY A 29 -2.19 -7.43 -11.96
N GLY A 30 -2.84 -6.29 -11.93
CA GLY A 30 -2.23 -5.00 -11.54
C GLY A 30 -2.27 -4.81 -10.04
N THR A 31 -1.09 -4.71 -9.41
CA THR A 31 -0.97 -4.45 -7.97
C THR A 31 -0.76 -2.96 -7.66
N HIS A 32 -0.19 -2.24 -8.62
CA HIS A 32 0.13 -0.82 -8.55
C HIS A 32 -0.38 -0.16 -9.83
N VAL A 33 -1.67 0.07 -9.89
CA VAL A 33 -2.34 0.64 -11.06
C VAL A 33 -3.23 1.81 -10.65
N THR A 34 -3.45 2.73 -11.56
CA THR A 34 -4.29 3.92 -11.35
C THR A 34 -5.75 3.54 -11.07
N HIS A 35 -6.47 4.41 -10.41
CA HIS A 35 -7.90 4.27 -10.07
C HIS A 35 -8.25 3.08 -9.15
N SER A 36 -7.25 2.58 -8.42
CA SER A 36 -7.44 1.56 -7.40
C SER A 36 -6.38 1.68 -6.30
N PRO A 37 -6.67 1.23 -5.07
CA PRO A 37 -5.65 1.17 -4.03
C PRO A 37 -4.49 0.25 -4.47
N CYS A 38 -3.24 0.64 -4.20
CA CYS A 38 -2.13 -0.28 -4.37
C CYS A 38 -2.16 -1.37 -3.28
N VAL A 39 -1.48 -2.48 -3.52
CA VAL A 39 -1.49 -3.61 -2.57
C VAL A 39 -0.84 -3.24 -1.24
N ASP A 40 0.18 -2.38 -1.25
CA ASP A 40 0.82 -1.92 -0.02
C ASP A 40 -0.11 -1.07 0.84
N TYR A 41 -0.99 -0.26 0.22
CA TYR A 41 -2.07 0.42 0.92
C TYR A 41 -3.04 -0.59 1.57
N LEU A 42 -3.46 -1.64 0.83
CA LEU A 42 -4.32 -2.67 1.40
C LEU A 42 -3.67 -3.38 2.57
N ARG A 43 -2.38 -3.72 2.46
CA ARG A 43 -1.63 -4.40 3.50
C ARG A 43 -1.45 -3.55 4.75
N GLN A 44 -1.12 -2.25 4.60
CA GLN A 44 -0.75 -1.40 5.73
C GLN A 44 -1.91 -0.62 6.32
N GLN A 45 -2.91 -0.24 5.52
CA GLN A 45 -4.02 0.61 5.94
C GLN A 45 -5.33 -0.18 6.07
N TRP A 46 -5.80 -0.76 4.97
CA TRP A 46 -7.09 -1.43 4.93
C TRP A 46 -7.13 -2.66 5.86
N LEU A 47 -6.13 -3.52 5.78
CA LEU A 47 -6.05 -4.72 6.61
C LEU A 47 -5.82 -4.39 8.09
N HIS A 48 -5.14 -3.28 8.40
CA HIS A 48 -4.98 -2.81 9.77
C HIS A 48 -6.36 -2.59 10.43
N PHE A 49 -7.24 -1.80 9.82
CA PHE A 49 -8.56 -1.54 10.38
C PHE A 49 -9.48 -2.76 10.38
N LEU A 50 -9.33 -3.66 9.42
CA LEU A 50 -10.06 -4.93 9.43
C LEU A 50 -9.65 -5.80 10.63
N LYS A 51 -8.37 -5.82 10.97
CA LYS A 51 -7.88 -6.54 12.16
C LYS A 51 -8.39 -5.93 13.45
N GLU A 52 -8.47 -4.60 13.54
CA GLU A 52 -9.03 -3.89 14.70
C GLU A 52 -10.50 -4.26 14.97
N ILE A 53 -11.30 -4.59 13.96
CA ILE A 53 -12.68 -5.06 14.11
C ILE A 53 -12.80 -6.59 14.21
N GLY A 54 -11.70 -7.31 14.18
CA GLY A 54 -11.64 -8.75 14.47
C GLY A 54 -11.47 -9.66 13.25
N PHE A 55 -11.32 -9.16 12.03
CA PHE A 55 -10.96 -9.99 10.89
C PHE A 55 -9.49 -10.42 10.94
N ASP A 56 -9.19 -11.57 10.33
CA ASP A 56 -7.84 -12.12 10.31
C ASP A 56 -7.43 -12.52 8.89
N ALA A 57 -6.43 -11.81 8.38
CA ALA A 57 -5.86 -12.12 7.08
C ALA A 57 -4.40 -11.64 6.97
N GLU A 58 -3.71 -12.20 5.98
CA GLU A 58 -2.35 -11.83 5.59
C GLU A 58 -2.32 -11.58 4.08
N ILE A 59 -1.61 -10.53 3.66
CA ILE A 59 -1.36 -10.19 2.26
C ILE A 59 0.15 -10.18 2.04
N GLN A 60 0.61 -11.02 1.10
CA GLN A 60 2.00 -11.07 0.66
C GLN A 60 2.08 -10.68 -0.81
N THR A 61 2.90 -9.69 -1.15
CA THR A 61 3.23 -9.35 -2.53
C THR A 61 4.39 -10.24 -2.99
N LEU A 62 4.13 -11.10 -3.96
CA LEU A 62 5.15 -11.97 -4.56
C LEU A 62 5.83 -11.24 -5.73
N LYS A 63 5.08 -10.44 -6.47
CA LYS A 63 5.54 -9.68 -7.62
C LYS A 63 4.67 -8.45 -7.82
N ALA A 64 5.27 -7.31 -8.13
CA ALA A 64 4.53 -6.11 -8.50
C ALA A 64 4.02 -6.18 -9.95
N GLY A 65 2.87 -5.56 -10.19
CA GLY A 65 2.27 -5.41 -11.51
C GLY A 65 1.85 -3.98 -11.77
N PHE A 66 2.57 -3.30 -12.67
CA PHE A 66 2.30 -1.93 -13.10
C PHE A 66 1.60 -1.91 -14.47
N TYR A 67 0.79 -0.88 -14.69
CA TYR A 67 0.20 -0.64 -16.02
C TYR A 67 1.29 -0.27 -17.05
N PRO A 68 1.19 -0.68 -18.33
CA PRO A 68 0.08 -1.48 -18.93
C PRO A 68 0.27 -3.00 -18.79
N ARG A 69 1.44 -3.48 -18.37
CA ARG A 69 1.78 -4.89 -18.43
C ARG A 69 1.06 -5.74 -17.37
N GLY A 70 0.89 -5.22 -16.17
CA GLY A 70 0.32 -5.96 -15.05
C GLY A 70 1.18 -7.16 -14.68
N GLY A 71 0.55 -8.32 -14.49
CA GLY A 71 1.23 -9.57 -14.15
C GLY A 71 1.84 -9.61 -12.76
N GLY A 72 1.43 -8.69 -11.89
CA GLY A 72 1.75 -8.77 -10.47
C GLY A 72 1.01 -9.92 -9.82
N GLU A 73 1.53 -10.40 -8.70
CA GLU A 73 1.04 -11.57 -8.01
C GLU A 73 1.01 -11.32 -6.51
N ILE A 74 -0.14 -11.57 -5.90
CA ILE A 74 -0.32 -11.50 -4.45
C ILE A 74 -0.87 -12.83 -3.94
N LEU A 75 -0.37 -13.26 -2.78
CA LEU A 75 -0.90 -14.38 -2.02
C LEU A 75 -1.64 -13.82 -0.81
N ILE A 76 -2.88 -14.27 -0.63
CA ILE A 76 -3.73 -13.87 0.48
C ILE A 76 -4.12 -15.12 1.26
N LYS A 77 -3.95 -15.05 2.59
CA LYS A 77 -4.48 -16.05 3.52
C LYS A 77 -5.56 -15.39 4.34
N ILE A 78 -6.76 -15.98 4.39
CA ILE A 78 -7.91 -15.49 5.15
C ILE A 78 -8.32 -16.56 6.14
N THR A 79 -8.31 -16.23 7.42
CA THR A 79 -8.84 -17.07 8.50
C THR A 79 -10.25 -16.60 8.82
N PRO A 80 -11.28 -17.44 8.66
CA PRO A 80 -12.66 -17.03 8.95
C PRO A 80 -12.81 -16.59 10.40
N LYS A 81 -13.34 -15.39 10.57
CA LYS A 81 -13.71 -14.80 11.85
C LYS A 81 -14.88 -13.84 11.64
N SER A 82 -15.87 -13.90 12.51
CA SER A 82 -16.90 -12.86 12.54
C SER A 82 -16.36 -11.60 13.22
N PRO A 83 -16.74 -10.41 12.73
CA PRO A 83 -16.46 -9.15 13.42
C PRO A 83 -16.96 -9.24 14.87
N GLN A 84 -16.12 -8.87 15.85
CA GLN A 84 -16.45 -9.06 17.25
C GLN A 84 -16.82 -7.76 17.97
N HIS A 85 -16.38 -6.64 17.43
CA HIS A 85 -16.61 -5.33 18.05
C HIS A 85 -16.62 -4.22 17.00
N PRO A 86 -17.39 -3.15 17.21
CA PRO A 86 -17.34 -1.98 16.36
C PRO A 86 -16.01 -1.24 16.57
N LEU A 87 -15.48 -0.68 15.50
CA LEU A 87 -14.38 0.26 15.58
C LEU A 87 -14.92 1.65 15.94
N GLN A 88 -14.43 2.24 17.03
CA GLN A 88 -14.78 3.58 17.45
C GLN A 88 -13.52 4.43 17.54
N ILE A 89 -13.36 5.39 16.64
CA ILE A 89 -12.25 6.34 16.61
C ILE A 89 -12.83 7.75 16.69
N GLU A 90 -12.82 8.34 17.89
CA GLU A 90 -13.36 9.69 18.10
C GLU A 90 -12.35 10.78 17.77
N SER A 91 -11.06 10.45 17.86
CA SER A 91 -9.96 11.36 17.54
C SER A 91 -8.78 10.56 16.99
N ARG A 92 -8.04 11.14 16.05
CA ARG A 92 -6.78 10.54 15.58
C ARG A 92 -5.62 10.70 16.57
N GLY A 93 -5.70 11.67 17.50
CA GLY A 93 -4.60 12.06 18.36
C GLY A 93 -3.49 12.84 17.61
N ASN A 94 -2.36 13.00 18.29
CA ASN A 94 -1.19 13.65 17.70
C ASN A 94 -0.47 12.74 16.70
N LEU A 95 0.14 13.34 15.68
CA LEU A 95 1.01 12.61 14.74
C LEU A 95 2.29 12.19 15.48
N ILE A 96 2.58 10.89 15.48
CA ILE A 96 3.79 10.32 16.10
C ILE A 96 4.94 10.33 15.09
N GLN A 97 4.71 9.75 13.92
CA GLN A 97 5.72 9.65 12.85
C GLN A 97 5.09 9.31 11.51
N ILE A 98 5.83 9.53 10.44
CA ILE A 98 5.53 9.01 9.12
C ILE A 98 6.52 7.90 8.76
N LYS A 99 6.01 6.72 8.41
CA LYS A 99 6.78 5.64 7.78
C LYS A 99 6.48 5.62 6.30
N GLY A 100 7.51 5.44 5.47
CA GLY A 100 7.32 5.42 4.03
C GLY A 100 8.07 4.30 3.34
N ILE A 101 7.63 3.99 2.14
CA ILE A 101 8.28 3.07 1.20
C ILE A 101 8.39 3.79 -0.13
N SER A 102 9.62 3.99 -0.61
CA SER A 102 9.88 4.45 -1.97
C SER A 102 10.41 3.27 -2.77
N SER A 103 9.66 2.85 -3.77
CA SER A 103 9.97 1.61 -4.50
C SER A 103 10.09 1.81 -6.00
N VAL A 104 10.90 0.96 -6.62
CA VAL A 104 11.05 0.84 -8.07
C VAL A 104 10.93 -0.62 -8.50
N SER A 105 10.57 -0.82 -9.77
CA SER A 105 10.58 -2.12 -10.44
C SER A 105 11.13 -1.94 -11.85
N ASN A 106 12.21 -2.65 -12.18
CA ASN A 106 12.90 -2.57 -13.48
C ASN A 106 13.23 -1.13 -13.92
N LEU A 107 13.52 -0.26 -12.97
CA LEU A 107 13.99 1.11 -13.12
C LEU A 107 15.22 1.30 -12.24
N ASP A 108 16.02 2.31 -12.57
CA ASP A 108 17.18 2.67 -11.77
C ASP A 108 16.75 3.08 -10.36
N ILE A 109 17.44 2.56 -9.33
CA ILE A 109 17.15 2.83 -7.92
C ILE A 109 17.25 4.33 -7.58
N THR A 110 18.00 5.10 -8.35
CA THR A 110 18.11 6.55 -8.17
C THR A 110 16.76 7.26 -8.28
N ILE A 111 15.79 6.68 -8.98
CA ILE A 111 14.42 7.21 -9.04
C ILE A 111 13.76 7.13 -7.66
N ALA A 112 13.85 5.97 -6.99
CA ALA A 112 13.33 5.82 -5.63
C ALA A 112 14.11 6.69 -4.62
N GLN A 113 15.42 6.83 -4.79
CA GLN A 113 16.23 7.72 -3.95
C GLN A 113 15.79 9.19 -4.09
N ARG A 114 15.51 9.66 -5.30
CA ARG A 114 15.01 11.03 -5.54
C ARG A 114 13.62 11.25 -4.93
N GLN A 115 12.71 10.28 -5.05
CA GLN A 115 11.41 10.32 -4.37
C GLN A 115 11.59 10.40 -2.85
N GLN A 116 12.43 9.54 -2.29
CA GLN A 116 12.73 9.52 -0.87
C GLN A 116 13.29 10.88 -0.38
N LEU A 117 14.27 11.43 -1.09
CA LEU A 117 14.89 12.70 -0.73
C LEU A 117 13.89 13.86 -0.77
N GLN A 118 13.05 13.91 -1.81
CA GLN A 118 12.02 14.96 -1.91
C GLN A 118 10.99 14.83 -0.78
N ALA A 119 10.51 13.61 -0.49
CA ALA A 119 9.57 13.39 0.61
C ALA A 119 10.18 13.76 1.97
N LYS A 120 11.43 13.34 2.23
CA LYS A 120 12.15 13.71 3.45
C LYS A 120 12.27 15.24 3.60
N LYS A 121 12.62 15.95 2.51
CA LYS A 121 12.68 17.40 2.51
C LYS A 121 11.34 18.02 2.92
N ARG A 122 10.22 17.60 2.30
CA ARG A 122 8.87 18.08 2.63
C ARG A 122 8.50 17.83 4.10
N LEU A 123 8.81 16.65 4.63
CA LEU A 123 8.50 16.28 6.02
C LEU A 123 9.36 17.05 7.02
N LEU A 124 10.63 17.31 6.69
CA LEU A 124 11.53 18.14 7.51
C LEU A 124 11.08 19.59 7.59
N GLU A 125 10.55 20.18 6.52
CA GLU A 125 10.01 21.55 6.51
C GLU A 125 8.88 21.73 7.55
N HIS A 126 8.21 20.65 7.92
CA HIS A 126 7.15 20.64 8.93
C HIS A 126 7.58 19.98 10.26
N ASN A 127 8.87 19.69 10.46
CA ASN A 127 9.42 19.04 11.64
C ASN A 127 8.73 17.69 11.97
N ILE A 128 8.30 16.93 10.95
CA ILE A 128 7.62 15.66 11.12
C ILE A 128 8.65 14.53 11.24
N PRO A 129 8.65 13.74 12.35
CA PRO A 129 9.49 12.55 12.46
C PRO A 129 9.15 11.54 11.36
N HIS A 130 10.17 11.04 10.66
CA HIS A 130 9.91 10.14 9.52
C HIS A 130 11.02 9.13 9.28
N GLU A 131 10.63 8.01 8.68
CA GLU A 131 11.52 6.97 8.19
C GLU A 131 10.98 6.48 6.85
N ILE A 132 11.77 6.55 5.78
CA ILE A 132 11.37 6.12 4.44
C ILE A 132 12.40 5.11 3.94
N SER A 133 11.97 3.86 3.70
CA SER A 133 12.80 2.80 3.13
C SER A 133 12.88 2.90 1.60
N LEU A 134 13.92 2.29 1.04
CA LEU A 134 14.06 2.06 -0.40
C LEU A 134 13.82 0.59 -0.69
N GLU A 135 13.03 0.28 -1.72
CA GLU A 135 12.73 -1.09 -2.10
C GLU A 135 12.82 -1.29 -3.63
N GLU A 136 13.39 -2.40 -4.03
CA GLU A 136 13.28 -2.91 -5.39
C GLU A 136 12.31 -4.10 -5.39
N ILE A 137 11.20 -3.98 -6.11
CA ILE A 137 10.16 -5.02 -6.12
C ILE A 137 10.21 -5.77 -7.45
N PRO A 138 10.33 -7.10 -7.45
CA PRO A 138 10.26 -7.89 -8.68
C PRO A 138 8.99 -7.60 -9.49
N SER A 139 9.12 -7.40 -10.81
CA SER A 139 7.98 -7.13 -11.71
C SER A 139 8.32 -7.52 -13.13
N PHE A 140 7.31 -7.76 -13.95
CA PHE A 140 7.47 -7.86 -15.41
C PHE A 140 7.47 -6.49 -16.09
N GLY A 141 6.85 -5.50 -15.49
CA GLY A 141 6.76 -4.12 -15.97
C GLY A 141 7.76 -3.19 -15.30
N LYS A 142 7.81 -1.96 -15.78
CA LYS A 142 8.52 -0.85 -15.14
C LYS A 142 7.53 -0.07 -14.30
N GLY A 143 7.95 0.39 -13.13
CA GLY A 143 7.11 1.24 -12.30
C GLY A 143 7.82 1.75 -11.06
N THR A 144 7.20 2.72 -10.42
CA THR A 144 7.68 3.27 -9.15
C THR A 144 6.49 3.77 -8.33
N MET A 145 6.65 3.76 -7.02
CA MET A 145 5.66 4.19 -6.05
C MET A 145 6.35 4.84 -4.85
N LEU A 146 5.71 5.86 -4.31
CA LEU A 146 5.95 6.30 -2.94
C LEU A 146 4.69 6.12 -2.12
N LEU A 147 4.80 5.45 -0.98
CA LEU A 147 3.75 5.30 0.01
C LEU A 147 4.21 5.92 1.32
N LEU A 148 3.31 6.65 1.97
CA LEU A 148 3.52 7.28 3.27
C LEU A 148 2.41 6.84 4.23
N LEU A 149 2.80 6.30 5.37
CA LEU A 149 1.91 5.88 6.46
C LEU A 149 2.11 6.80 7.66
N GLY A 150 1.16 7.69 7.91
CA GLY A 150 1.12 8.55 9.10
C GLY A 150 0.56 7.77 10.29
N LYS A 151 1.36 7.60 11.33
CA LYS A 151 0.96 6.98 12.59
C LYS A 151 0.60 8.04 13.61
N PHE A 152 -0.61 7.97 14.13
CA PHE A 152 -1.13 8.83 15.18
C PHE A 152 -1.29 8.04 16.47
N GLU A 153 -1.60 8.73 17.58
CA GLU A 153 -1.79 8.09 18.89
C GLU A 153 -2.92 7.04 18.87
N TYR A 154 -4.02 7.32 18.15
CA TYR A 154 -5.22 6.45 18.18
C TYR A 154 -5.64 5.97 16.78
N SER A 155 -4.91 6.32 15.73
CA SER A 155 -5.26 5.96 14.37
C SER A 155 -4.04 5.98 13.45
N GLN A 156 -4.27 5.74 12.18
CA GLN A 156 -3.27 5.92 11.13
C GLN A 156 -3.93 6.38 9.82
N CYS A 157 -3.16 6.97 8.94
CA CYS A 157 -3.57 7.26 7.56
C CYS A 157 -2.48 6.82 6.59
N CYS A 158 -2.86 6.53 5.37
CA CYS A 158 -1.91 6.09 4.35
C CYS A 158 -2.23 6.76 3.02
N TYR A 159 -1.21 7.32 2.39
CA TYR A 159 -1.28 7.94 1.07
C TYR A 159 -0.21 7.35 0.17
N PHE A 160 -0.46 7.32 -1.12
CA PHE A 160 0.53 6.87 -2.09
C PHE A 160 0.37 7.57 -3.43
N SER A 161 1.46 7.66 -4.16
CA SER A 161 1.48 8.10 -5.55
C SER A 161 2.28 7.13 -6.41
N LEU A 162 1.82 6.93 -7.63
CA LEU A 162 2.48 6.08 -8.63
C LEU A 162 3.22 6.94 -9.65
N GLY A 163 4.36 6.44 -10.09
CA GLY A 163 5.05 6.99 -11.25
C GLY A 163 4.31 6.73 -12.54
N ALA A 164 4.54 7.60 -13.50
CA ALA A 164 4.07 7.47 -14.88
C ALA A 164 5.19 7.91 -15.85
N ILE A 165 5.07 7.52 -17.11
CA ILE A 165 6.01 7.97 -18.14
C ILE A 165 5.98 9.50 -18.22
N GLY A 166 7.15 10.13 -18.17
CA GLY A 166 7.29 11.60 -18.18
C GLY A 166 7.06 12.29 -16.83
N LYS A 167 6.58 11.59 -15.79
CA LYS A 167 6.40 12.14 -14.46
C LYS A 167 7.73 12.12 -13.69
N ARG A 168 8.13 13.27 -13.16
CA ARG A 168 9.36 13.38 -12.37
C ARG A 168 9.22 12.64 -11.04
N ALA A 169 10.34 12.10 -10.55
CA ALA A 169 10.39 11.42 -9.25
C ALA A 169 9.94 12.35 -8.10
N GLU A 170 10.35 13.60 -8.15
CA GLU A 170 9.97 14.61 -7.16
C GLU A 170 8.46 14.88 -7.18
N THR A 171 7.83 14.90 -8.37
CA THR A 171 6.37 15.08 -8.49
C THR A 171 5.61 13.91 -7.85
N VAL A 172 6.11 12.66 -7.99
CA VAL A 172 5.52 11.50 -7.30
C VAL A 172 5.57 11.70 -5.78
N ALA A 173 6.69 12.22 -5.27
CA ALA A 173 6.84 12.49 -3.85
C ALA A 173 5.92 13.61 -3.37
N ASP A 174 5.83 14.71 -4.11
CA ASP A 174 4.97 15.84 -3.76
C ASP A 174 3.48 15.43 -3.72
N GLU A 175 3.04 14.61 -4.67
CA GLU A 175 1.66 14.09 -4.68
C GLU A 175 1.35 13.18 -3.47
N ALA A 176 2.31 12.36 -3.03
CA ALA A 176 2.12 11.52 -1.86
C ALA A 176 2.14 12.31 -0.54
N CYS A 177 2.79 13.49 -0.51
CA CYS A 177 2.88 14.38 0.65
C CYS A 177 1.70 15.34 0.79
N ASN A 178 0.94 15.59 -0.27
CA ASN A 178 -0.21 16.52 -0.28
C ASN A 178 -1.50 15.82 0.14
#